data_23b0741c4c3a5fecfdabf2639ad5e368
#
_entry.id   23b0741c4c3a5fecfdabf2639ad5e368
#
_cell.length_a   1.000
_cell.length_b   1.000
_cell.length_c   1.000
_cell.angle_alpha   90.00
_cell.angle_beta   90.00
_cell.angle_gamma   90.00
#
_symmetry.space_group_name_H-M   'P 1'
#
loop_
_entity.id
_entity.type
_entity.pdbx_description
1 polymer ?
#
loop_
_entity_poly.entity_id
_entity_poly.type
_entity_poly.pdbx_seq_one_letter_code
_entity_poly.pdbx_strand_id
1 'polypeptide(L)'
;MSATPARAVNGTAKPARHRAILNLVRGGTIRTQEDLVAALHRRRFAVTQATVSRDIRELGLVRVHDDAGPRYMAPVAEVDADQTMHRLTNAIEEHVVTMEFVDLLGIVHTAPGCAPLVAAAVDASRFEEVAGTIAGDDTVLVITRSRPAAQRLLRRLTSLPEHGL
;
A
#
# COMPACT_ATOMS: atom_id res chain seq x y z
N MET A 1 -38.63 -9.68 32.64
CA MET A 1 -37.18 -9.61 32.39
C MET A 1 -36.99 -9.68 30.85
N SER A 2 -36.88 -8.52 30.23
CA SER A 2 -36.81 -8.39 28.76
C SER A 2 -35.36 -8.49 28.31
N ALA A 3 -35.05 -9.50 27.52
CA ALA A 3 -33.78 -9.65 26.88
C ALA A 3 -33.66 -8.67 25.69
N THR A 4 -32.76 -7.73 25.78
CA THR A 4 -32.39 -6.83 24.68
C THR A 4 -31.75 -7.64 23.55
N PRO A 5 -32.22 -7.57 22.31
CA PRO A 5 -31.59 -8.27 21.21
C PRO A 5 -30.24 -7.59 20.91
N ALA A 6 -29.18 -8.39 20.84
CA ALA A 6 -27.85 -7.97 20.43
C ALA A 6 -27.91 -7.30 19.06
N ARG A 7 -27.48 -6.04 19.00
CA ARG A 7 -27.39 -5.22 17.79
C ARG A 7 -26.44 -5.90 16.82
N ALA A 8 -26.98 -6.44 15.74
CA ALA A 8 -26.20 -6.98 14.63
C ALA A 8 -25.29 -5.87 14.10
N VAL A 9 -23.98 -6.07 14.24
CA VAL A 9 -22.97 -5.19 13.66
C VAL A 9 -23.12 -5.34 12.15
N ASN A 10 -23.63 -4.30 11.49
CA ASN A 10 -23.86 -4.26 10.05
C ASN A 10 -22.53 -4.49 9.30
N GLY A 11 -22.27 -5.74 8.89
CA GLY A 11 -21.21 -6.10 7.95
C GLY A 11 -21.44 -5.59 6.51
N THR A 12 -22.29 -4.58 6.35
CA THR A 12 -22.68 -4.00 5.05
C THR A 12 -21.97 -2.70 4.71
N ALA A 13 -21.11 -2.19 5.57
CA ALA A 13 -20.35 -0.99 5.25
C ALA A 13 -19.41 -1.28 4.05
N LYS A 14 -19.70 -0.68 2.91
CA LYS A 14 -18.95 -0.83 1.65
C LYS A 14 -17.43 -0.71 1.84
N PRO A 15 -16.90 0.26 2.61
CA PRO A 15 -15.45 0.37 2.83
C PRO A 15 -14.85 -0.84 3.56
N ALA A 16 -15.55 -1.39 4.55
CA ALA A 16 -15.09 -2.58 5.29
C ALA A 16 -15.09 -3.82 4.38
N ARG A 17 -16.11 -3.96 3.54
CA ARG A 17 -16.22 -5.05 2.57
C ARG A 17 -15.12 -4.95 1.51
N HIS A 18 -14.87 -3.76 0.94
CA HIS A 18 -13.81 -3.53 -0.04
C HIS A 18 -12.43 -3.90 0.52
N ARG A 19 -12.10 -3.50 1.75
CA ARG A 19 -10.87 -3.94 2.43
C ARG A 19 -10.79 -5.44 2.59
N ALA A 20 -11.89 -6.09 2.97
CA ALA A 20 -11.93 -7.55 3.09
C ALA A 20 -11.69 -8.26 1.75
N ILE A 21 -12.25 -7.73 0.65
CA ILE A 21 -12.04 -8.24 -0.71
C ILE A 21 -10.57 -8.12 -1.11
N LEU A 22 -9.97 -6.95 -0.96
CA LEU A 22 -8.56 -6.71 -1.29
C LEU A 22 -7.63 -7.65 -0.51
N ASN A 23 -7.88 -7.86 0.79
CA ASN A 23 -7.09 -8.78 1.60
C ASN A 23 -7.24 -10.26 1.16
N LEU A 24 -8.44 -10.66 0.76
CA LEU A 24 -8.70 -12.02 0.23
C LEU A 24 -7.98 -12.26 -1.10
N VAL A 25 -8.03 -11.27 -1.99
CA VAL A 25 -7.39 -11.34 -3.31
C VAL A 25 -5.86 -11.33 -3.19
N ARG A 26 -5.29 -10.55 -2.28
CA ARG A 26 -3.84 -10.56 -1.98
C ARG A 26 -3.34 -11.91 -1.45
N GLY A 27 -4.20 -12.67 -0.76
CA GLY A 27 -3.89 -14.04 -0.31
C GLY A 27 -3.78 -15.07 -1.44
N GLY A 28 -4.08 -14.70 -2.69
CA GLY A 28 -3.87 -15.53 -3.88
C GLY A 28 -4.79 -16.73 -4.02
N THR A 29 -5.75 -16.93 -3.12
CA THR A 29 -6.62 -18.14 -3.07
C THR A 29 -7.94 -17.97 -3.81
N ILE A 30 -8.27 -16.77 -4.26
CA ILE A 30 -9.56 -16.44 -4.91
C ILE A 30 -9.42 -16.61 -6.42
N ARG A 31 -10.09 -17.61 -6.97
CA ARG A 31 -10.07 -17.95 -8.40
C ARG A 31 -11.34 -17.56 -9.13
N THR A 32 -12.48 -17.61 -8.43
CA THR A 32 -13.81 -17.32 -9.00
C THR A 32 -14.56 -16.29 -8.17
N GLN A 33 -15.67 -15.74 -8.72
CA GLN A 33 -16.55 -14.86 -7.98
C GLN A 33 -17.27 -15.61 -6.84
N GLU A 34 -17.56 -16.88 -7.07
CA GLU A 34 -18.17 -17.77 -6.11
C GLU A 34 -17.25 -17.98 -4.90
N ASP A 35 -15.95 -18.17 -5.13
CA ASP A 35 -14.96 -18.25 -4.04
C ASP A 35 -14.96 -16.98 -3.19
N LEU A 36 -15.05 -15.82 -3.85
CA LEU A 36 -15.06 -14.52 -3.16
C LEU A 36 -16.36 -14.34 -2.35
N VAL A 37 -17.50 -14.70 -2.90
CA VAL A 37 -18.79 -14.70 -2.17
C VAL A 37 -18.70 -15.60 -0.94
N ALA A 38 -18.25 -16.84 -1.10
CA ALA A 38 -18.10 -17.80 -0.01
C ALA A 38 -17.13 -17.31 1.07
N ALA A 39 -16.01 -16.71 0.68
CA ALA A 39 -15.00 -16.15 1.60
C ALA A 39 -15.55 -14.95 2.38
N LEU A 40 -16.35 -14.08 1.75
CA LEU A 40 -17.01 -12.95 2.40
C LEU A 40 -18.09 -13.40 3.38
N HIS A 41 -18.88 -14.43 3.02
CA HIS A 41 -19.86 -15.02 3.94
C HIS A 41 -19.19 -15.60 5.20
N ARG A 42 -18.05 -16.30 5.06
CA ARG A 42 -17.26 -16.77 6.22
C ARG A 42 -16.80 -15.62 7.13
N ARG A 43 -16.57 -14.43 6.58
CA ARG A 43 -16.25 -13.20 7.32
C ARG A 43 -17.48 -12.40 7.76
N ARG A 44 -18.68 -13.00 7.68
CA ARG A 44 -19.97 -12.42 8.09
C ARG A 44 -20.39 -11.19 7.28
N PHE A 45 -19.95 -11.06 6.03
CA PHE A 45 -20.51 -10.09 5.10
C PHE A 45 -21.71 -10.72 4.37
N ALA A 46 -22.88 -10.13 4.51
CA ALA A 46 -24.08 -10.52 3.76
C ALA A 46 -23.99 -9.91 2.35
N VAL A 47 -23.54 -10.68 1.37
CA VAL A 47 -23.35 -10.23 -0.02
C VAL A 47 -24.01 -11.20 -0.99
N THR A 48 -24.45 -10.67 -2.14
CA THR A 48 -24.89 -11.46 -3.29
C THR A 48 -23.79 -11.45 -4.37
N GLN A 49 -23.88 -12.39 -5.32
CA GLN A 49 -22.98 -12.40 -6.48
C GLN A 49 -23.03 -11.06 -7.26
N ALA A 50 -24.22 -10.46 -7.41
CA ALA A 50 -24.38 -9.17 -8.06
C ALA A 50 -23.62 -8.05 -7.31
N THR A 51 -23.62 -8.07 -5.98
CA THR A 51 -22.86 -7.11 -5.15
C THR A 51 -21.36 -7.32 -5.36
N VAL A 52 -20.89 -8.55 -5.29
CA VAL A 52 -19.48 -8.89 -5.47
C VAL A 52 -19.00 -8.54 -6.88
N SER A 53 -19.82 -8.78 -7.91
CA SER A 53 -19.49 -8.40 -9.30
C SER A 53 -19.33 -6.88 -9.48
N ARG A 54 -20.14 -6.07 -8.77
CA ARG A 54 -19.97 -4.60 -8.75
C ARG A 54 -18.69 -4.18 -8.01
N ASP A 55 -18.47 -4.76 -6.84
CA ASP A 55 -17.28 -4.48 -6.04
C ASP A 55 -15.99 -4.82 -6.81
N ILE A 56 -15.95 -5.93 -7.55
CA ILE A 56 -14.83 -6.31 -8.43
C ILE A 56 -14.54 -5.23 -9.47
N ARG A 57 -15.57 -4.68 -10.12
CA ARG A 57 -15.41 -3.61 -11.10
C ARG A 57 -14.99 -2.31 -10.47
N GLU A 58 -15.58 -1.92 -9.35
CA GLU A 58 -15.24 -0.70 -8.63
C GLU A 58 -13.82 -0.72 -8.06
N LEU A 59 -13.34 -1.89 -7.61
CA LEU A 59 -11.99 -2.10 -7.14
C LEU A 59 -10.99 -2.34 -8.27
N GLY A 60 -11.44 -2.37 -9.52
CA GLY A 60 -10.59 -2.60 -10.68
C GLY A 60 -9.89 -3.97 -10.67
N LEU A 61 -10.44 -4.97 -9.96
CA LEU A 61 -9.82 -6.29 -9.90
C LEU A 61 -9.78 -6.93 -11.29
N VAL A 62 -8.59 -7.37 -11.69
CA VAL A 62 -8.37 -8.06 -12.96
C VAL A 62 -8.20 -9.56 -12.74
N ARG A 63 -8.67 -10.35 -13.72
CA ARG A 63 -8.45 -11.78 -13.73
C ARG A 63 -7.18 -12.06 -14.52
N VAL A 64 -6.18 -12.60 -13.87
CA VAL A 64 -4.91 -13.01 -14.48
C VAL A 64 -4.82 -14.53 -14.53
N HIS A 65 -4.05 -15.05 -15.48
CA HIS A 65 -3.73 -16.46 -15.59
C HIS A 65 -2.25 -16.63 -15.34
N ASP A 66 -1.91 -17.50 -14.39
CA ASP A 66 -0.55 -17.96 -14.17
C ASP A 66 -0.50 -19.49 -14.22
N ASP A 67 0.67 -20.05 -13.95
CA ASP A 67 0.89 -21.51 -14.01
C ASP A 67 -0.02 -22.30 -13.04
N ALA A 68 -0.55 -21.63 -12.01
CA ALA A 68 -1.51 -22.22 -11.06
C ALA A 68 -2.99 -22.05 -11.48
N GLY A 69 -3.25 -21.39 -12.62
CA GLY A 69 -4.58 -21.14 -13.18
C GLY A 69 -5.10 -19.72 -12.99
N PRO A 70 -6.36 -19.47 -13.35
CA PRO A 70 -6.94 -18.12 -13.24
C PRO A 70 -7.11 -17.71 -11.79
N ARG A 71 -6.75 -16.42 -11.47
CA ARG A 71 -6.99 -15.81 -10.17
C ARG A 71 -7.30 -14.32 -10.30
N TYR A 72 -7.96 -13.79 -9.29
CA TYR A 72 -8.14 -12.34 -9.19
C TYR A 72 -6.88 -11.68 -8.62
N MET A 73 -6.50 -10.56 -9.21
CA MET A 73 -5.48 -9.66 -8.69
C MET A 73 -6.05 -8.25 -8.53
N ALA A 74 -5.69 -7.59 -7.44
CA ALA A 74 -5.89 -6.17 -7.35
C ALA A 74 -4.99 -5.47 -8.37
N PRO A 75 -5.47 -4.39 -9.02
CA PRO A 75 -4.58 -3.55 -9.82
C PRO A 75 -3.40 -3.14 -8.94
N VAL A 76 -2.22 -3.09 -9.54
CA VAL A 76 -0.96 -2.72 -8.84
C VAL A 76 -0.99 -1.25 -8.34
N ALA A 77 -2.08 -0.55 -8.58
CA ALA A 77 -2.32 0.83 -8.20
C ALA A 77 -3.46 0.93 -7.18
N GLU A 78 -3.21 0.56 -5.98
CA GLU A 78 -3.75 1.08 -4.72
C GLU A 78 -3.21 0.21 -3.59
N VAL A 79 -1.90 0.21 -3.45
CA VAL A 79 -1.32 0.15 -2.12
C VAL A 79 -1.90 1.39 -1.43
N ASP A 80 -2.70 1.16 -0.39
CA ASP A 80 -3.33 2.19 0.42
C ASP A 80 -2.30 3.33 0.60
N ALA A 81 -2.58 4.53 0.07
CA ALA A 81 -1.61 5.62 0.07
C ALA A 81 -1.15 5.91 1.50
N ASP A 82 -2.05 5.74 2.49
CA ASP A 82 -1.74 5.84 3.91
C ASP A 82 -0.77 4.74 4.35
N GLN A 83 -0.95 3.51 3.87
CA GLN A 83 -0.09 2.39 4.22
C GLN A 83 1.30 2.49 3.57
N THR A 84 1.37 3.05 2.37
CA THR A 84 2.64 3.32 1.67
C THR A 84 3.40 4.44 2.38
N MET A 85 2.70 5.51 2.73
CA MET A 85 3.30 6.63 3.45
C MET A 85 3.77 6.20 4.85
N HIS A 86 2.98 5.38 5.55
CA HIS A 86 3.38 4.82 6.85
C HIS A 86 4.64 3.95 6.76
N ARG A 87 4.75 3.11 5.71
CA ARG A 87 5.96 2.32 5.46
C ARG A 87 7.17 3.19 5.16
N LEU A 88 6.99 4.28 4.40
CA LEU A 88 8.05 5.23 4.12
C LEU A 88 8.52 5.93 5.40
N THR A 89 7.57 6.42 6.21
CA THR A 89 7.87 7.06 7.49
C THR A 89 8.68 6.13 8.38
N ASN A 90 8.21 4.90 8.59
CA ASN A 90 8.93 3.91 9.40
C ASN A 90 10.33 3.62 8.83
N ALA A 91 10.47 3.47 7.51
CA ALA A 91 11.77 3.19 6.90
C ALA A 91 12.76 4.36 7.09
N ILE A 92 12.26 5.60 7.07
CA ILE A 92 13.08 6.80 7.32
C ILE A 92 13.48 6.88 8.80
N GLU A 93 12.51 6.75 9.72
CA GLU A 93 12.74 6.84 11.16
C GLU A 93 13.70 5.76 11.67
N GLU A 94 13.55 4.52 11.19
CA GLU A 94 14.33 3.38 11.68
C GLU A 94 15.73 3.28 11.06
N HIS A 95 15.91 3.76 9.82
CA HIS A 95 17.10 3.41 9.06
C HIS A 95 17.88 4.59 8.51
N VAL A 96 17.30 5.79 8.37
CA VAL A 96 18.00 6.95 7.82
C VAL A 96 18.81 7.65 8.91
N VAL A 97 20.09 7.86 8.63
CA VAL A 97 21.04 8.57 9.52
C VAL A 97 21.12 10.04 9.15
N THR A 98 21.32 10.33 7.85
CA THR A 98 21.38 11.71 7.33
C THR A 98 20.78 11.77 5.94
N MET A 99 20.29 12.96 5.57
CA MET A 99 19.73 13.21 4.26
C MET A 99 20.15 14.61 3.80
N GLU A 100 20.72 14.69 2.61
CA GLU A 100 21.05 15.96 1.96
C GLU A 100 20.68 15.95 0.48
N PHE A 101 20.47 17.12 -0.08
CA PHE A 101 20.19 17.28 -1.50
C PHE A 101 21.17 18.23 -2.13
N VAL A 102 21.89 17.75 -3.14
CA VAL A 102 22.81 18.51 -3.94
C VAL A 102 22.28 18.57 -5.36
N ASP A 103 21.83 19.74 -5.76
CA ASP A 103 21.24 19.98 -7.08
C ASP A 103 20.01 19.11 -7.36
N LEU A 104 20.13 18.09 -8.20
CA LEU A 104 19.07 17.14 -8.56
C LEU A 104 19.14 15.84 -7.74
N LEU A 105 20.18 15.67 -6.96
CA LEU A 105 20.52 14.43 -6.29
C LEU A 105 20.21 14.52 -4.80
N GLY A 106 19.41 13.60 -4.29
CA GLY A 106 19.26 13.33 -2.88
C GLY A 106 20.24 12.23 -2.47
N ILE A 107 21.03 12.49 -1.45
CA ILE A 107 21.93 11.51 -0.85
C ILE A 107 21.36 11.17 0.51
N VAL A 108 20.94 9.90 0.68
CA VAL A 108 20.34 9.41 1.92
C VAL A 108 21.25 8.35 2.50
N HIS A 109 21.89 8.64 3.61
CA HIS A 109 22.70 7.69 4.34
C HIS A 109 21.84 6.90 5.32
N THR A 110 22.04 5.59 5.35
CA THR A 110 21.30 4.66 6.19
C THR A 110 22.25 3.85 7.08
N ALA A 111 21.68 3.10 8.00
CA ALA A 111 22.43 2.03 8.65
C ALA A 111 22.89 1.00 7.58
N PRO A 112 24.05 0.31 7.80
CA PRO A 112 24.57 -0.69 6.87
C PRO A 112 23.52 -1.77 6.53
N GLY A 113 23.41 -2.11 5.24
CA GLY A 113 22.43 -3.09 4.75
C GLY A 113 20.99 -2.57 4.59
N CYS A 114 20.69 -1.32 4.97
CA CYS A 114 19.32 -0.79 4.99
C CYS A 114 18.96 0.09 3.78
N ALA A 115 19.94 0.50 2.97
CA ALA A 115 19.66 1.35 1.81
C ALA A 115 18.64 0.76 0.82
N PRO A 116 18.64 -0.55 0.49
CA PRO A 116 17.62 -1.15 -0.38
C PRO A 116 16.20 -1.03 0.18
N LEU A 117 16.02 -1.13 1.51
CA LEU A 117 14.70 -0.99 2.16
C LEU A 117 14.16 0.42 2.00
N VAL A 118 14.99 1.43 2.27
CA VAL A 118 14.62 2.84 2.14
C VAL A 118 14.33 3.19 0.68
N ALA A 119 15.17 2.75 -0.26
CA ALA A 119 14.93 2.96 -1.69
C ALA A 119 13.61 2.37 -2.15
N ALA A 120 13.31 1.12 -1.77
CA ALA A 120 12.05 0.46 -2.09
C ALA A 120 10.83 1.21 -1.52
N ALA A 121 10.94 1.79 -0.32
CA ALA A 121 9.87 2.59 0.28
C ALA A 121 9.66 3.91 -0.46
N VAL A 122 10.74 4.58 -0.89
CA VAL A 122 10.68 5.80 -1.72
C VAL A 122 10.04 5.50 -3.07
N ASP A 123 10.45 4.44 -3.76
CA ASP A 123 9.91 4.04 -5.06
C ASP A 123 8.42 3.65 -4.97
N ALA A 124 8.04 2.94 -3.92
CA ALA A 124 6.64 2.57 -3.66
C ALA A 124 5.74 3.80 -3.47
N SER A 125 6.28 4.89 -2.93
CA SER A 125 5.55 6.14 -2.67
C SER A 125 5.22 6.93 -3.94
N ARG A 126 5.81 6.58 -5.09
CA ARG A 126 5.54 7.15 -6.42
C ARG A 126 5.52 8.68 -6.44
N PHE A 127 6.46 9.31 -5.76
CA PHE A 127 6.59 10.76 -5.76
C PHE A 127 6.81 11.29 -7.18
N GLU A 128 6.00 12.25 -7.59
CA GLU A 128 6.16 12.91 -8.90
C GLU A 128 7.51 13.58 -9.06
N GLU A 129 8.10 14.00 -7.95
CA GLU A 129 9.42 14.62 -7.86
C GLU A 129 10.55 13.66 -8.23
N VAL A 130 10.38 12.34 -8.02
CA VAL A 130 11.41 11.32 -8.18
C VAL A 130 11.43 10.78 -9.60
N ALA A 131 12.60 10.72 -10.20
CA ALA A 131 12.85 10.03 -11.46
C ALA A 131 13.23 8.55 -11.26
N GLY A 132 13.88 8.24 -10.13
CA GLY A 132 14.25 6.89 -9.72
C GLY A 132 15.23 6.94 -8.55
N THR A 133 15.52 5.75 -8.00
CA THR A 133 16.49 5.59 -6.91
C THR A 133 17.56 4.56 -7.29
N ILE A 134 18.74 4.69 -6.68
CA ILE A 134 19.82 3.69 -6.73
C ILE A 134 20.27 3.45 -5.30
N ALA A 135 20.25 2.19 -4.86
CA ALA A 135 20.67 1.81 -3.53
C ALA A 135 22.03 1.10 -3.56
N GLY A 136 22.94 1.55 -2.71
CA GLY A 136 24.12 0.80 -2.30
C GLY A 136 23.82 -0.06 -1.08
N ASP A 137 24.83 -0.24 -0.21
CA ASP A 137 24.67 -0.95 1.06
C ASP A 137 24.08 -0.02 2.16
N ASP A 138 24.63 1.15 2.30
CA ASP A 138 24.34 2.15 3.34
C ASP A 138 23.93 3.53 2.78
N THR A 139 23.80 3.66 1.47
CA THR A 139 23.54 4.94 0.82
C THR A 139 22.53 4.76 -0.31
N VAL A 140 21.50 5.61 -0.33
CA VAL A 140 20.55 5.72 -1.43
C VAL A 140 20.79 7.01 -2.18
N LEU A 141 20.95 6.93 -3.49
CA LEU A 141 20.91 8.07 -4.39
C LEU A 141 19.49 8.22 -4.94
N VAL A 142 18.85 9.34 -4.62
CA VAL A 142 17.54 9.72 -5.14
C VAL A 142 17.72 10.71 -6.26
N ILE A 143 17.27 10.36 -7.45
CA ILE A 143 17.36 11.22 -8.64
C ILE A 143 16.03 11.95 -8.79
N THR A 144 16.06 13.29 -8.75
CA THR A 144 14.88 14.13 -8.90
C THR A 144 14.79 14.73 -10.30
N ARG A 145 13.57 15.10 -10.71
CA ARG A 145 13.31 15.60 -12.07
C ARG A 145 13.74 17.05 -12.29
N SER A 146 13.91 17.83 -11.23
CA SER A 146 14.33 19.23 -11.28
C SER A 146 14.77 19.71 -9.91
N ARG A 147 15.54 20.83 -9.86
CA ARG A 147 15.92 21.49 -8.60
C ARG A 147 14.70 21.85 -7.72
N PRO A 148 13.60 22.44 -8.25
CA PRO A 148 12.42 22.67 -7.43
C PRO A 148 11.78 21.37 -6.91
N ALA A 149 11.86 20.27 -7.68
CA ALA A 149 11.39 18.96 -7.24
C ALA A 149 12.23 18.43 -6.07
N ALA A 150 13.56 18.56 -6.14
CA ALA A 150 14.46 18.19 -5.05
C ALA A 150 14.10 18.91 -3.74
N GLN A 151 13.88 20.22 -3.82
CA GLN A 151 13.51 21.02 -2.64
C GLN A 151 12.12 20.65 -2.08
N ARG A 152 11.14 20.34 -2.93
CA ARG A 152 9.84 19.86 -2.46
C ARG A 152 9.94 18.50 -1.80
N LEU A 153 10.67 17.57 -2.41
CA LEU A 153 10.89 16.23 -1.87
C LEU A 153 11.58 16.29 -0.51
N LEU A 154 12.66 17.06 -0.38
CA LEU A 154 13.36 17.24 0.89
C LEU A 154 12.39 17.71 1.99
N ARG A 155 11.61 18.76 1.73
CA ARG A 155 10.62 19.24 2.69
C ARG A 155 9.59 18.19 3.06
N ARG A 156 9.10 17.40 2.08
CA ARG A 156 8.14 16.31 2.35
C ARG A 156 8.74 15.23 3.24
N LEU A 157 9.95 14.77 2.93
CA LEU A 157 10.60 13.70 3.68
C LEU A 157 10.97 14.15 5.12
N THR A 158 11.38 15.42 5.29
CA THR A 158 11.70 15.98 6.61
C THR A 158 10.46 16.39 7.42
N SER A 159 9.30 16.54 6.79
CA SER A 159 8.03 16.88 7.46
C SER A 159 7.15 15.66 7.73
N LEU A 160 7.63 14.44 7.46
CA LEU A 160 6.92 13.23 7.87
C LEU A 160 6.79 13.25 9.40
N PRO A 161 5.59 13.03 9.95
CA PRO A 161 5.38 13.15 11.38
C PRO A 161 6.22 12.12 12.13
N GLU A 162 7.01 12.59 13.10
CA GLU A 162 7.55 11.74 14.14
C GLU A 162 6.32 11.12 14.86
N HIS A 163 6.13 9.81 14.73
CA HIS A 163 5.12 9.13 15.51
C HIS A 163 5.63 9.14 16.95
N GLY A 164 5.16 10.15 17.70
CA GLY A 164 5.40 10.24 19.11
C GLY A 164 5.02 8.93 19.80
N LEU A 165 5.86 8.52 20.70
CA LEU A 165 5.73 7.44 21.68
C LEU A 165 4.37 7.44 22.39
#